data_2d1e17fe7fdf752144b775ddc011df14
#
_entry.id   2d1e17fe7fdf752144b775ddc011df14
#
_cell.length_a   1.000
_cell.length_b   1.000
_cell.length_c   1.000
_cell.angle_alpha   90.00
_cell.angle_beta   90.00
_cell.angle_gamma   90.00
#
_symmetry.space_group_name_H-M   'P 1'
#
loop_
_entity.id
_entity.type
_entity.pdbx_description
1 polymer ?
#
loop_
_entity_poly.entity_id
_entity_poly.type
_entity_poly.pdbx_seq_one_letter_code
_entity_poly.pdbx_strand_id
1 'polypeptide(L)'
;MNLLPMVPGACSLDEPDLRAQLARYRGVGKGAAILEQSRQRLVIRVGAAASDVVVDELVAVERRCCPFFDLGWEPHERRLSISVSRPDHEPTLDAIAKALGLSDAAGIRRAVALIDR
;
A
#
# COMPACT_ATOMS: atom_id res chain seq x y z
N MET A 1 -23.66 -4.64 -2.69
CA MET A 1 -23.00 -5.05 -1.53
C MET A 1 -21.49 -4.98 -1.68
N ASN A 2 -20.85 -4.41 -0.75
CA ASN A 2 -19.43 -4.30 -0.85
C ASN A 2 -18.74 -5.38 -0.05
N LEU A 3 -18.00 -6.22 -0.75
CA LEU A 3 -17.32 -7.33 -0.14
C LEU A 3 -15.90 -7.05 0.23
N LEU A 4 -15.41 -5.85 -0.11
CA LEU A 4 -14.03 -5.52 0.06
C LEU A 4 -13.91 -4.36 1.02
N PRO A 5 -13.88 -4.67 2.32
CA PRO A 5 -13.90 -3.62 3.34
C PRO A 5 -12.69 -2.71 3.29
N MET A 6 -11.66 -3.10 2.57
CA MET A 6 -10.46 -2.29 2.48
C MET A 6 -10.65 -1.00 1.68
N VAL A 7 -11.75 -0.89 0.94
CA VAL A 7 -12.00 0.32 0.15
C VAL A 7 -13.40 0.86 0.41
N PRO A 8 -13.71 1.22 1.64
CA PRO A 8 -15.07 1.58 2.04
C PRO A 8 -15.55 2.86 1.35
N GLY A 9 -16.07 2.71 0.16
CA GLY A 9 -16.60 3.82 -0.62
C GLY A 9 -15.57 4.80 -1.12
N ALA A 10 -14.30 4.57 -0.87
CA ALA A 10 -13.26 5.52 -1.22
C ALA A 10 -12.76 5.31 -2.65
N CYS A 11 -12.81 4.10 -3.15
CA CYS A 11 -12.32 3.78 -4.48
C CYS A 11 -13.48 3.44 -5.38
N SER A 12 -13.44 3.95 -6.60
CA SER A 12 -14.55 3.81 -7.55
C SER A 12 -14.35 2.64 -8.52
N LEU A 13 -13.37 1.78 -8.28
CA LEU A 13 -13.11 0.65 -9.16
C LEU A 13 -14.25 -0.37 -9.09
N ASP A 14 -14.61 -0.94 -10.24
CA ASP A 14 -15.51 -2.08 -10.25
C ASP A 14 -14.74 -3.34 -9.80
N GLU A 15 -15.44 -4.45 -9.67
CA GLU A 15 -14.84 -5.65 -9.10
C GLU A 15 -13.65 -6.20 -9.88
N PRO A 16 -13.71 -6.33 -11.23
CA PRO A 16 -12.54 -6.80 -11.96
C PRO A 16 -11.34 -5.88 -11.85
N ASP A 17 -11.58 -4.58 -11.92
CA ASP A 17 -10.50 -3.60 -11.82
C ASP A 17 -9.90 -3.58 -10.42
N LEU A 18 -10.74 -3.76 -9.41
CA LEU A 18 -10.25 -3.85 -8.04
C LEU A 18 -9.39 -5.08 -7.83
N ARG A 19 -9.78 -6.22 -8.41
CA ARG A 19 -8.95 -7.42 -8.33
C ARG A 19 -7.61 -7.22 -8.98
N ALA A 20 -7.60 -6.57 -10.15
CA ALA A 20 -6.35 -6.29 -10.84
C ALA A 20 -5.45 -5.39 -9.99
N GLN A 21 -6.04 -4.39 -9.35
CA GLN A 21 -5.26 -3.49 -8.50
C GLN A 21 -4.73 -4.21 -7.26
N LEU A 22 -5.53 -5.08 -6.66
CA LEU A 22 -5.07 -5.86 -5.52
C LEU A 22 -3.93 -6.80 -5.90
N ALA A 23 -3.97 -7.36 -7.11
CA ALA A 23 -2.90 -8.20 -7.61
C ALA A 23 -1.62 -7.39 -7.78
N ARG A 24 -1.74 -6.14 -8.25
CA ARG A 24 -0.57 -5.25 -8.37
C ARG A 24 0.02 -4.97 -7.00
N TYR A 25 -0.82 -4.67 -6.01
CA TYR A 25 -0.35 -4.43 -4.65
C TYR A 25 0.41 -5.65 -4.12
N ARG A 26 -0.14 -6.82 -4.30
CA ARG A 26 0.51 -8.04 -3.83
C ARG A 26 1.86 -8.23 -4.48
N GLY A 27 1.95 -8.00 -5.80
CA GLY A 27 3.21 -8.12 -6.52
C GLY A 27 4.23 -7.09 -6.08
N VAL A 28 3.80 -5.86 -5.86
CA VAL A 28 4.68 -4.79 -5.41
C VAL A 28 5.17 -5.05 -3.99
N GLY A 29 4.30 -5.56 -3.13
CA GLY A 29 4.65 -5.83 -1.74
C GLY A 29 5.58 -7.02 -1.56
N LYS A 30 5.63 -7.90 -2.54
CA LYS A 30 6.46 -9.09 -2.45
C LYS A 30 7.94 -8.70 -2.46
N GLY A 31 8.64 -9.03 -1.40
CA GLY A 31 10.05 -8.66 -1.27
C GLY A 31 10.29 -7.20 -0.92
N ALA A 32 9.25 -6.44 -0.65
CA ALA A 32 9.40 -5.05 -0.27
C ALA A 32 9.85 -4.91 1.18
N ALA A 33 10.54 -3.82 1.48
CA ALA A 33 10.97 -3.50 2.83
C ALA A 33 10.26 -2.24 3.29
N ILE A 34 9.79 -2.24 4.54
CA ILE A 34 9.18 -1.06 5.12
C ILE A 34 10.27 -0.11 5.58
N LEU A 35 10.26 1.10 5.03
CA LEU A 35 11.22 2.13 5.41
C LEU A 35 10.64 3.05 6.47
N GLU A 36 9.34 3.30 6.41
CA GLU A 36 8.65 4.17 7.36
C GLU A 36 7.20 3.72 7.44
N GLN A 37 6.66 3.67 8.66
CA GLN A 37 5.25 3.35 8.83
C GLN A 37 4.70 4.11 10.02
N SER A 38 3.66 4.89 9.76
CA SER A 38 2.94 5.62 10.79
C SER A 38 1.46 5.54 10.44
N ARG A 39 0.62 6.19 11.23
CA ARG A 39 -0.81 6.18 10.97
C ARG A 39 -1.17 6.83 9.65
N GLN A 40 -0.37 7.80 9.22
CA GLN A 40 -0.69 8.60 8.05
C GLN A 40 0.31 8.45 6.91
N ARG A 41 1.35 7.64 7.07
CA ARG A 41 2.37 7.51 6.05
C ARG A 41 2.96 6.12 6.03
N LEU A 42 3.08 5.58 4.82
CA LEU A 42 3.76 4.31 4.58
C LEU A 42 4.79 4.54 3.49
N VAL A 43 6.04 4.21 3.75
CA VAL A 43 7.10 4.27 2.76
C VAL A 43 7.76 2.91 2.70
N ILE A 44 7.87 2.39 1.48
CA ILE A 44 8.48 1.08 1.27
C ILE A 44 9.54 1.18 0.19
N ARG A 45 10.52 0.28 0.27
CA ARG A 45 11.42 0.01 -0.84
C ARG A 45 10.87 -1.21 -1.58
N VAL A 46 10.55 -1.01 -2.85
CA VAL A 46 9.96 -2.06 -3.68
C VAL A 46 11.06 -3.03 -4.08
N GLY A 47 10.77 -4.33 -3.98
CA GLY A 47 11.74 -5.36 -4.34
C GLY A 47 12.02 -5.39 -5.84
N ALA A 48 13.16 -5.97 -6.20
CA ALA A 48 13.61 -5.99 -7.59
C ALA A 48 12.69 -6.82 -8.49
N ALA A 49 11.89 -7.72 -7.92
CA ALA A 49 10.99 -8.56 -8.71
C ALA A 49 9.83 -7.78 -9.30
N ALA A 50 9.45 -6.66 -8.70
CA ALA A 50 8.36 -5.83 -9.22
C ALA A 50 8.93 -4.84 -10.24
N SER A 51 8.35 -4.82 -11.44
CA SER A 51 8.82 -3.92 -12.48
C SER A 51 8.33 -2.50 -12.23
N ASP A 52 9.07 -1.54 -12.78
CA ASP A 52 8.66 -0.13 -12.72
C ASP A 52 7.30 0.07 -13.36
N VAL A 53 7.00 -0.68 -14.43
CA VAL A 53 5.73 -0.57 -15.14
C VAL A 53 4.58 -0.92 -14.22
N VAL A 54 4.72 -1.98 -13.43
CA VAL A 54 3.66 -2.38 -12.50
C VAL A 54 3.44 -1.33 -11.42
N VAL A 55 4.53 -0.77 -10.90
CA VAL A 55 4.41 0.28 -9.88
C VAL A 55 3.78 1.53 -10.47
N ASP A 56 4.20 1.92 -11.68
CA ASP A 56 3.60 3.07 -12.37
C ASP A 56 2.11 2.89 -12.57
N GLU A 57 1.70 1.68 -12.98
CA GLU A 57 0.30 1.36 -13.17
C GLU A 57 -0.49 1.44 -11.86
N LEU A 58 0.08 0.86 -10.81
CA LEU A 58 -0.55 0.89 -9.50
C LEU A 58 -0.79 2.32 -9.04
N VAL A 59 0.23 3.17 -9.18
CA VAL A 59 0.15 4.57 -8.77
C VAL A 59 -0.86 5.32 -9.60
N ALA A 60 -0.87 5.10 -10.92
CA ALA A 60 -1.81 5.78 -11.82
C ALA A 60 -3.25 5.43 -11.48
N VAL A 61 -3.52 4.15 -11.21
CA VAL A 61 -4.87 3.72 -10.86
C VAL A 61 -5.31 4.32 -9.52
N GLU A 62 -4.41 4.30 -8.51
CA GLU A 62 -4.77 4.87 -7.22
C GLU A 62 -5.05 6.36 -7.32
N ARG A 63 -4.28 7.10 -8.10
CA ARG A 63 -4.50 8.54 -8.25
C ARG A 63 -5.86 8.85 -8.86
N ARG A 64 -6.34 7.99 -9.74
CA ARG A 64 -7.66 8.17 -10.35
C ARG A 64 -8.79 7.81 -9.39
N CYS A 65 -8.59 6.75 -8.60
CA CYS A 65 -9.67 6.18 -7.80
C CYS A 65 -9.71 6.71 -6.39
N CYS A 66 -8.57 7.04 -5.83
CA CYS A 66 -8.45 7.44 -4.43
C CYS A 66 -7.64 8.72 -4.34
N PRO A 67 -8.23 9.85 -4.75
CA PRO A 67 -7.48 11.11 -4.85
C PRO A 67 -7.02 11.68 -3.51
N PHE A 68 -7.50 11.13 -2.40
CA PHE A 68 -7.07 11.58 -1.07
C PHE A 68 -5.72 10.99 -0.66
N PHE A 69 -5.16 10.04 -1.41
CA PHE A 69 -3.81 9.56 -1.16
C PHE A 69 -2.81 10.49 -1.82
N ASP A 70 -1.74 10.76 -1.09
CA ASP A 70 -0.57 11.42 -1.65
C ASP A 70 0.45 10.32 -1.96
N LEU A 71 0.68 10.10 -3.24
CA LEU A 71 1.51 9.00 -3.71
C LEU A 71 2.79 9.54 -4.35
N GLY A 72 3.92 8.95 -3.97
CA GLY A 72 5.20 9.28 -4.57
C GLY A 72 5.93 8.00 -4.97
N TRP A 73 6.47 7.99 -6.19
CA TRP A 73 7.26 6.87 -6.67
C TRP A 73 8.61 7.39 -7.17
N GLU A 74 9.68 6.89 -6.54
CA GLU A 74 11.05 7.22 -6.90
C GLU A 74 11.72 5.98 -7.49
N PRO A 75 11.79 5.87 -8.82
CA PRO A 75 12.31 4.66 -9.43
C PRO A 75 13.77 4.37 -9.11
N HIS A 76 14.60 5.39 -9.02
CA HIS A 76 16.02 5.20 -8.73
C HIS A 76 16.24 4.54 -7.37
N GLU A 77 15.49 4.97 -6.39
CA GLU A 77 15.58 4.43 -5.04
C GLU A 77 14.57 3.31 -4.81
N ARG A 78 13.73 3.07 -5.80
CA ARG A 78 12.64 2.11 -5.72
C ARG A 78 11.77 2.35 -4.49
N ARG A 79 11.55 3.62 -4.20
CA ARG A 79 10.82 4.03 -3.00
C ARG A 79 9.42 4.47 -3.37
N LEU A 80 8.44 3.81 -2.78
CA LEU A 80 7.03 4.15 -2.93
C LEU A 80 6.54 4.71 -1.60
N SER A 81 5.98 5.91 -1.63
CA SER A 81 5.41 6.53 -0.45
C SER A 81 3.92 6.76 -0.65
N ILE A 82 3.15 6.47 0.37
CA ILE A 82 1.70 6.65 0.37
C ILE A 82 1.34 7.32 1.69
N SER A 83 0.67 8.46 1.61
CA SER A 83 0.28 9.15 2.83
C SER A 83 -1.14 9.68 2.71
N VAL A 84 -1.74 9.93 3.86
CA VAL A 84 -3.05 10.55 3.98
C VAL A 84 -2.91 11.72 4.95
N SER A 85 -3.76 12.72 4.79
CA SER A 85 -3.69 13.92 5.63
C SER A 85 -4.80 13.99 6.67
N ARG A 86 -5.77 13.07 6.62
CA ARG A 86 -6.93 13.10 7.51
C ARG A 86 -7.04 11.82 8.30
N PRO A 87 -7.42 11.91 9.58
CA PRO A 87 -7.56 10.71 10.40
C PRO A 87 -8.60 9.71 9.88
N ASP A 88 -9.64 10.19 9.22
CA ASP A 88 -10.67 9.30 8.68
C ASP A 88 -10.18 8.48 7.49
N HIS A 89 -9.03 8.83 6.92
CA HIS A 89 -8.42 8.04 5.85
C HIS A 89 -7.37 7.05 6.34
N GLU A 90 -7.05 7.08 7.63
CA GLU A 90 -6.02 6.16 8.16
C GLU A 90 -6.39 4.69 8.00
N PRO A 91 -7.65 4.28 8.19
CA PRO A 91 -7.99 2.87 7.96
C PRO A 91 -7.76 2.42 6.52
N THR A 92 -7.91 3.32 5.56
CA THR A 92 -7.66 2.98 4.16
C THR A 92 -6.17 2.75 3.91
N LEU A 93 -5.33 3.55 4.53
CA LEU A 93 -3.88 3.33 4.43
C LEU A 93 -3.49 1.99 5.05
N ASP A 94 -4.13 1.62 6.15
CA ASP A 94 -3.92 0.33 6.78
C ASP A 94 -4.31 -0.82 5.85
N ALA A 95 -5.42 -0.64 5.13
CA ALA A 95 -5.87 -1.61 4.15
C ALA A 95 -4.86 -1.75 3.00
N ILE A 96 -4.21 -0.67 2.60
CA ILE A 96 -3.15 -0.71 1.60
C ILE A 96 -1.98 -1.58 2.09
N ALA A 97 -1.57 -1.40 3.33
CA ALA A 97 -0.50 -2.22 3.90
C ALA A 97 -0.86 -3.70 3.88
N LYS A 98 -2.11 -4.03 4.17
CA LYS A 98 -2.59 -5.41 4.08
C LYS A 98 -2.57 -5.92 2.65
N ALA A 99 -2.97 -5.11 1.69
CA ALA A 99 -2.97 -5.49 0.28
C ALA A 99 -1.56 -5.77 -0.22
N LEU A 100 -0.59 -5.02 0.29
CA LEU A 100 0.82 -5.25 0.00
C LEU A 100 1.36 -6.52 0.68
N GLY A 101 0.63 -7.04 1.65
CA GLY A 101 1.07 -8.19 2.42
C GLY A 101 2.09 -7.83 3.50
N LEU A 102 2.14 -6.57 3.89
CA LEU A 102 3.17 -6.09 4.81
C LEU A 102 2.68 -5.89 6.24
N SER A 103 1.37 -5.80 6.45
CA SER A 103 0.88 -5.48 7.79
C SER A 103 1.22 -6.58 8.79
N ASP A 104 1.09 -7.85 8.38
CA ASP A 104 1.43 -8.97 9.25
C ASP A 104 2.92 -9.01 9.53
N ALA A 105 3.72 -8.80 8.50
CA ALA A 105 5.17 -8.77 8.65
C ALA A 105 5.59 -7.64 9.59
N ALA A 106 4.97 -6.48 9.46
CA ALA A 106 5.25 -5.35 10.33
C ALA A 106 4.85 -5.66 11.77
N GLY A 107 3.70 -6.30 11.95
CA GLY A 107 3.26 -6.70 13.28
C GLY A 107 4.18 -7.70 13.93
N ILE A 108 4.60 -8.69 13.17
CA ILE A 108 5.53 -9.70 13.66
C ILE A 108 6.86 -9.06 14.03
N ARG A 109 7.35 -8.19 13.19
CA ARG A 109 8.62 -7.51 13.42
C ARG A 109 8.57 -6.65 14.68
N ARG A 110 7.47 -5.96 14.89
CA ARG A 110 7.28 -5.15 16.09
C ARG A 110 7.22 -6.01 17.34
N ALA A 111 6.51 -7.13 17.27
CA ALA A 111 6.40 -8.03 18.40
C ALA A 111 7.77 -8.61 18.76
N VAL A 112 8.56 -8.99 17.76
CA VAL A 112 9.91 -9.52 17.99
C VAL A 112 10.79 -8.45 18.62
N ALA A 113 10.72 -7.22 18.13
CA ALA A 113 11.51 -6.13 18.68
C ALA A 113 11.17 -5.86 20.14
N LEU A 114 9.90 -5.99 20.52
CA LEU A 114 9.48 -5.83 21.89
C LEU A 114 9.99 -6.95 22.78
N ILE A 115 9.99 -8.15 22.25
CA ILE A 115 10.47 -9.32 22.98
C ILE A 115 11.98 -9.25 23.21
N ASP A 116 12.70 -8.76 22.24
CA ASP A 116 14.16 -8.69 22.31
C ASP A 116 14.67 -7.62 23.24
N ARG A 117 13.83 -6.77 23.78
CA ARG A 117 14.24 -5.73 24.70
C ARG A 117 14.21 -6.19 26.15
#